data_e93e7e06bbecfed7a4f4872831606f8b
#
_entry.id   e93e7e06bbecfed7a4f4872831606f8b
#
_cell.length_a   1.000
_cell.length_b   1.000
_cell.length_c   1.000
_cell.angle_alpha   90.00
_cell.angle_beta   90.00
_cell.angle_gamma   90.00
#
_symmetry.space_group_name_H-M   'P 1'
#
loop_
_entity.id
_entity.type
_entity.pdbx_description
1 polymer ?
#
loop_
_entity_poly.entity_id
_entity_poly.type
_entity_poly.pdbx_seq_one_letter_code
_entity_poly.pdbx_strand_id
1 'polypeptide(L)'
;MVVTIWNEFLHEKQEQCVKDLYPEGIHRFIGSFLSQDPELEIQYATLDMPEHGLTQETLERTDVLIWWGHMGHDKVQDQIVERVAQRVLRGMGLVCLHSAHHSKIFRRLMGTSGNLVWGDEVYERIFTLVRSDDILPARDIQDACCHIIYKMCSGQGN
;
A
#
# COMPACT_ATOMS: atom_id res chain seq x y z
N MET A 1 9.04 13.91 -7.47
CA MET A 1 8.19 13.52 -6.32
C MET A 1 8.74 12.23 -5.74
N VAL A 2 8.92 12.15 -4.41
CA VAL A 2 9.45 10.95 -3.72
C VAL A 2 8.31 10.06 -3.26
N VAL A 3 8.27 8.83 -3.73
CA VAL A 3 7.28 7.82 -3.36
C VAL A 3 7.97 6.70 -2.58
N THR A 4 7.59 6.52 -1.32
CA THR A 4 8.06 5.39 -0.51
C THR A 4 7.02 4.27 -0.54
N ILE A 5 7.44 3.08 -0.93
CA ILE A 5 6.57 1.89 -0.94
C ILE A 5 6.97 1.01 0.24
N TRP A 6 6.08 0.95 1.23
CA TRP A 6 6.24 0.11 2.41
C TRP A 6 5.50 -1.21 2.25
N ASN A 7 6.18 -2.30 2.56
CA ASN A 7 5.63 -3.66 2.56
C ASN A 7 6.00 -4.38 3.85
N GLU A 8 5.04 -5.05 4.49
CA GLU A 8 5.36 -5.93 5.62
C GLU A 8 6.30 -7.08 5.23
N PHE A 9 6.31 -7.48 3.97
CA PHE A 9 7.20 -8.48 3.38
C PHE A 9 7.22 -9.82 4.16
N LEU A 10 6.06 -10.24 4.66
CA LEU A 10 5.88 -11.51 5.37
C LEU A 10 5.25 -12.57 4.48
N HIS A 11 4.24 -12.20 3.71
CA HIS A 11 3.49 -13.11 2.87
C HIS A 11 4.39 -13.77 1.83
N GLU A 12 5.23 -13.00 1.16
CA GLU A 12 6.21 -13.49 0.18
C GLU A 12 7.29 -14.38 0.78
N LYS A 13 7.53 -14.29 2.11
CA LYS A 13 8.48 -15.16 2.82
C LYS A 13 7.86 -16.46 3.33
N GLN A 14 6.55 -16.47 3.55
CA GLN A 14 5.84 -17.58 4.18
C GLN A 14 5.10 -18.45 3.17
N GLU A 15 4.58 -17.87 2.08
CA GLU A 15 3.78 -18.57 1.09
C GLU A 15 4.52 -18.70 -0.24
N GLN A 16 4.81 -19.94 -0.64
CA GLN A 16 5.60 -20.20 -1.85
C GLN A 16 4.92 -19.65 -3.11
N CYS A 17 3.61 -19.77 -3.24
CA CYS A 17 2.87 -19.25 -4.39
C CYS A 17 2.98 -17.73 -4.53
N VAL A 18 3.02 -16.99 -3.41
CA VAL A 18 3.21 -15.54 -3.40
C VAL A 18 4.65 -15.18 -3.76
N LYS A 19 5.62 -15.96 -3.24
CA LYS A 19 7.02 -15.79 -3.57
C LYS A 19 7.30 -16.03 -5.05
N ASP A 20 6.67 -17.05 -5.64
CA ASP A 20 6.82 -17.37 -7.05
C ASP A 20 6.25 -16.25 -7.95
N LEU A 21 5.17 -15.60 -7.50
CA LEU A 21 4.54 -14.50 -8.19
C LEU A 21 5.29 -13.17 -8.01
N TYR A 22 5.82 -12.93 -6.81
CA TYR A 22 6.52 -11.70 -6.43
C TYR A 22 7.89 -12.01 -5.80
N PRO A 23 8.85 -12.52 -6.59
CA PRO A 23 10.13 -13.01 -6.07
C PRO A 23 10.95 -11.95 -5.34
N GLU A 24 10.82 -10.68 -5.73
CA GLU A 24 11.46 -9.54 -5.07
C GLU A 24 10.52 -8.80 -4.10
N GLY A 25 9.29 -9.27 -3.95
CA GLY A 25 8.26 -8.70 -3.11
C GLY A 25 7.30 -7.74 -3.83
N ILE A 26 6.09 -7.64 -3.30
CA ILE A 26 5.00 -6.82 -3.85
C ILE A 26 5.44 -5.35 -4.00
N HIS A 27 6.22 -4.82 -3.05
CA HIS A 27 6.72 -3.45 -3.11
C HIS A 27 7.59 -3.19 -4.33
N ARG A 28 8.45 -4.14 -4.71
CA ARG A 28 9.27 -4.04 -5.92
C ARG A 28 8.43 -4.13 -7.18
N PHE A 29 7.43 -4.99 -7.17
CA PHE A 29 6.48 -5.09 -8.28
C PHE A 29 5.72 -3.78 -8.49
N ILE A 30 5.19 -3.16 -7.43
CA ILE A 30 4.54 -1.86 -7.51
C ILE A 30 5.52 -0.80 -8.04
N GLY A 31 6.74 -0.77 -7.50
CA GLY A 31 7.77 0.18 -7.92
C GLY A 31 8.17 0.05 -9.38
N SER A 32 8.11 -1.15 -9.97
CA SER A 32 8.44 -1.37 -11.38
C SER A 32 7.47 -0.65 -12.35
N PHE A 33 6.23 -0.41 -11.94
CA PHE A 33 5.29 0.41 -12.70
C PHE A 33 5.56 1.90 -12.51
N LEU A 34 5.72 2.31 -11.25
CA LEU A 34 5.89 3.72 -10.92
C LEU A 34 7.20 4.30 -11.44
N SER A 35 8.27 3.49 -11.49
CA SER A 35 9.58 3.90 -12.01
C SER A 35 9.59 4.17 -13.53
N GLN A 36 8.50 3.87 -14.24
CA GLN A 36 8.36 4.27 -15.65
C GLN A 36 8.15 5.78 -15.80
N ASP A 37 7.68 6.45 -14.75
CA ASP A 37 7.60 7.90 -14.71
C ASP A 37 8.91 8.49 -14.19
N PRO A 38 9.67 9.23 -15.03
CA PRO A 38 10.97 9.80 -14.64
C PRO A 38 10.86 10.91 -13.58
N GLU A 39 9.68 11.43 -13.32
CA GLU A 39 9.44 12.44 -12.27
C GLU A 39 9.31 11.82 -10.88
N LEU A 40 9.21 10.48 -10.79
CA LEU A 40 9.09 9.76 -9.53
C LEU A 40 10.44 9.19 -9.08
N GLU A 41 10.82 9.52 -7.86
CA GLU A 41 11.89 8.84 -7.13
C GLU A 41 11.27 7.76 -6.23
N ILE A 42 11.57 6.49 -6.48
CA ILE A 42 10.99 5.37 -5.76
C ILE A 42 11.92 4.89 -4.65
N GLN A 43 11.42 4.85 -3.42
CA GLN A 43 12.09 4.31 -2.25
C GLN A 43 11.31 3.11 -1.71
N TYR A 44 12.02 2.17 -1.09
CA TYR A 44 11.42 0.95 -0.55
C TYR A 44 11.72 0.82 0.93
N ALA A 45 10.72 0.39 1.68
CA ALA A 45 10.83 0.11 3.10
C ALA A 45 10.06 -1.16 3.46
N THR A 46 10.58 -1.92 4.42
CA THR A 46 9.95 -3.17 4.86
C THR A 46 9.93 -3.29 6.39
N LEU A 47 9.03 -4.13 6.90
CA LEU A 47 8.83 -4.33 8.33
C LEU A 47 10.10 -4.77 9.08
N ASP A 48 10.97 -5.54 8.44
CA ASP A 48 12.20 -6.08 9.04
C ASP A 48 13.39 -5.11 9.04
N MET A 49 13.26 -3.96 8.37
CA MET A 49 14.28 -2.92 8.44
C MET A 49 14.28 -2.21 9.82
N PRO A 50 15.40 -1.62 10.24
CA PRO A 50 15.41 -0.76 11.42
C PRO A 50 14.33 0.31 11.32
N GLU A 51 13.57 0.53 12.39
CA GLU A 51 12.40 1.43 12.43
C GLU A 51 11.42 1.15 11.26
N HIS A 52 11.33 -0.10 10.81
CA HIS A 52 10.53 -0.53 9.66
C HIS A 52 10.86 0.23 8.36
N GLY A 53 12.09 0.76 8.24
CA GLY A 53 12.51 1.62 7.13
C GLY A 53 11.82 3.00 7.10
N LEU A 54 10.99 3.31 8.11
CA LEU A 54 10.22 4.55 8.21
C LEU A 54 10.81 5.49 9.27
N THR A 55 12.12 5.76 9.12
CA THR A 55 12.84 6.70 9.97
C THR A 55 12.28 8.12 9.78
N GLN A 56 12.61 9.01 10.71
CA GLN A 56 12.23 10.42 10.57
C GLN A 56 12.75 11.00 9.25
N GLU A 57 14.01 10.71 8.91
CA GLU A 57 14.65 11.19 7.68
C GLU A 57 13.94 10.65 6.42
N THR A 58 13.64 9.35 6.38
CA THR A 58 12.90 8.74 5.27
C THR A 58 11.55 9.45 5.07
N LEU A 59 10.79 9.62 6.14
CA LEU A 59 9.46 10.20 6.07
C LEU A 59 9.49 11.70 5.74
N GLU A 60 10.51 12.44 6.15
CA GLU A 60 10.66 13.86 5.78
C GLU A 60 10.87 14.05 4.28
N ARG A 61 11.53 13.12 3.63
CA ARG A 61 11.75 13.13 2.18
C ARG A 61 10.58 12.58 1.39
N THR A 62 9.67 11.83 2.02
CA THR A 62 8.55 11.16 1.37
C THR A 62 7.40 12.13 1.09
N ASP A 63 7.01 12.24 -0.16
CA ASP A 63 5.81 12.98 -0.58
C ASP A 63 4.57 12.08 -0.52
N VAL A 64 4.69 10.80 -0.93
CA VAL A 64 3.61 9.82 -0.90
C VAL A 64 4.12 8.50 -0.33
N LEU A 65 3.42 7.97 0.66
CA LEU A 65 3.65 6.65 1.23
C LEU A 65 2.58 5.67 0.72
N ILE A 66 3.02 4.61 0.03
CA ILE A 66 2.16 3.50 -0.36
C ILE A 66 2.35 2.39 0.67
N TRP A 67 1.26 1.95 1.29
CA TRP A 67 1.28 0.97 2.38
C TRP A 67 0.65 -0.34 1.95
N TRP A 68 1.44 -1.41 1.97
CA TRP A 68 0.97 -2.78 1.82
C TRP A 68 1.20 -3.58 3.11
N GLY A 69 0.14 -4.18 3.66
CA GLY A 69 0.22 -5.08 4.81
C GLY A 69 -0.98 -6.03 4.80
N HIS A 70 -0.78 -7.26 5.25
CA HIS A 70 -1.78 -8.32 5.24
C HIS A 70 -1.80 -9.16 6.53
N MET A 71 -0.64 -9.61 7.00
CA MET A 71 -0.50 -10.57 8.11
C MET A 71 0.17 -9.96 9.34
N GLY A 72 0.89 -8.91 9.19
CA GLY A 72 1.80 -8.35 10.19
C GLY A 72 1.38 -7.01 10.77
N HIS A 73 0.10 -6.63 10.67
CA HIS A 73 -0.36 -5.32 11.15
C HIS A 73 0.03 -5.01 12.60
N ASP A 74 -0.06 -6.02 13.47
CA ASP A 74 0.24 -5.85 14.90
C ASP A 74 1.74 -5.74 15.20
N LYS A 75 2.59 -6.18 14.27
CA LYS A 75 4.06 -6.11 14.41
C LYS A 75 4.62 -4.71 14.19
N VAL A 76 3.84 -3.83 13.57
CA VAL A 76 4.26 -2.43 13.39
C VAL A 76 4.24 -1.71 14.73
N GLN A 77 5.37 -1.11 15.09
CA GLN A 77 5.52 -0.40 16.36
C GLN A 77 4.63 0.85 16.38
N ASP A 78 3.95 1.09 17.52
CA ASP A 78 3.01 2.20 17.65
C ASP A 78 3.68 3.58 17.47
N GLN A 79 4.94 3.71 17.88
CA GLN A 79 5.72 4.92 17.66
C GLN A 79 5.95 5.23 16.17
N ILE A 80 6.10 4.19 15.34
CA ILE A 80 6.22 4.35 13.88
C ILE A 80 4.88 4.74 13.28
N VAL A 81 3.80 4.11 13.74
CA VAL A 81 2.43 4.47 13.34
C VAL A 81 2.15 5.96 13.60
N GLU A 82 2.49 6.44 14.81
CA GLU A 82 2.27 7.84 15.16
C GLU A 82 3.16 8.79 14.34
N ARG A 83 4.41 8.42 14.08
CA ARG A 83 5.32 9.18 13.22
C ARG A 83 4.76 9.33 11.80
N VAL A 84 4.26 8.24 11.21
CA VAL A 84 3.61 8.26 9.90
C VAL A 84 2.34 9.13 9.94
N ALA A 85 1.49 8.95 10.97
CA ALA A 85 0.27 9.74 11.12
C ALA A 85 0.58 11.24 11.18
N GLN A 86 1.60 11.66 11.93
CA GLN A 86 2.03 13.06 12.00
C GLN A 86 2.50 13.59 10.64
N ARG A 87 3.18 12.77 9.84
CA ARG A 87 3.59 13.17 8.49
C ARG A 87 2.41 13.33 7.54
N VAL A 88 1.42 12.43 7.62
CA VAL A 88 0.17 12.54 6.85
C VAL A 88 -0.59 13.82 7.22
N LEU A 89 -0.72 14.09 8.51
CA LEU A 89 -1.37 15.32 9.00
C LEU A 89 -0.65 16.62 8.57
N ARG A 90 0.63 16.52 8.21
CA ARG A 90 1.43 17.64 7.66
C ARG A 90 1.47 17.68 6.14
N GLY A 91 0.73 16.82 5.45
CA GLY A 91 0.54 16.85 4.00
C GLY A 91 1.19 15.73 3.19
N MET A 92 1.86 14.75 3.80
CA MET A 92 2.30 13.54 3.09
C MET A 92 1.09 12.74 2.62
N GLY A 93 1.06 12.35 1.35
CA GLY A 93 0.03 11.44 0.83
C GLY A 93 0.16 10.05 1.43
N LEU A 94 -0.96 9.36 1.67
CA LEU A 94 -0.98 7.95 2.10
C LEU A 94 -1.96 7.15 1.26
N VAL A 95 -1.47 6.07 0.65
CA VAL A 95 -2.27 5.11 -0.11
C VAL A 95 -2.21 3.76 0.59
N CYS A 96 -3.30 3.35 1.22
CA CYS A 96 -3.43 2.03 1.84
C CYS A 96 -4.02 1.03 0.83
N LEU A 97 -3.25 0.00 0.49
CA LEU A 97 -3.65 -0.96 -0.52
C LEU A 97 -4.32 -2.19 0.11
N HIS A 98 -5.48 -2.58 -0.48
CA HIS A 98 -6.20 -3.82 -0.19
C HIS A 98 -6.32 -4.11 1.33
N SER A 99 -5.72 -5.19 1.83
CA SER A 99 -5.78 -5.62 3.23
C SER A 99 -5.17 -4.65 4.24
N ALA A 100 -4.50 -3.59 3.77
CA ALA A 100 -4.02 -2.51 4.63
C ALA A 100 -5.13 -1.73 5.35
N HIS A 101 -6.42 -1.96 5.04
CA HIS A 101 -7.55 -1.44 5.82
C HIS A 101 -7.49 -1.84 7.30
N HIS A 102 -6.85 -2.98 7.63
CA HIS A 102 -6.63 -3.42 9.01
C HIS A 102 -5.35 -2.87 9.65
N SER A 103 -4.49 -2.17 8.89
CA SER A 103 -3.26 -1.60 9.42
C SER A 103 -3.52 -0.61 10.55
N LYS A 104 -2.60 -0.56 11.51
CA LYS A 104 -2.69 0.40 12.61
C LYS A 104 -2.75 1.84 12.09
N ILE A 105 -2.01 2.16 11.02
CA ILE A 105 -2.02 3.52 10.45
C ILE A 105 -3.37 3.89 9.84
N PHE A 106 -4.01 2.97 9.11
CA PHE A 106 -5.34 3.21 8.56
C PHE A 106 -6.35 3.45 9.68
N ARG A 107 -6.41 2.55 10.67
CA ARG A 107 -7.30 2.69 11.82
C ARG A 107 -7.06 3.97 12.63
N ARG A 108 -5.78 4.35 12.79
CA ARG A 108 -5.38 5.57 13.49
C ARG A 108 -5.88 6.85 12.81
N LEU A 109 -5.84 6.90 11.48
CA LEU A 109 -6.26 8.07 10.70
C LEU A 109 -7.76 8.11 10.45
N MET A 110 -8.37 6.96 10.19
CA MET A 110 -9.79 6.87 9.86
C MET A 110 -10.71 6.85 11.10
N GLY A 111 -10.17 6.54 12.28
CA GLY A 111 -10.95 6.43 13.52
C GLY A 111 -11.94 5.27 13.51
N THR A 112 -11.74 4.24 12.70
CA THR A 112 -12.61 3.07 12.57
C THR A 112 -11.86 1.78 12.95
N SER A 113 -12.60 0.68 13.15
CA SER A 113 -11.98 -0.64 13.38
C SER A 113 -11.27 -1.18 12.14
N GLY A 114 -11.59 -0.68 10.96
CA GLY A 114 -11.13 -1.24 9.69
C GLY A 114 -11.72 -2.62 9.37
N ASN A 115 -12.71 -3.09 10.14
CA ASN A 115 -13.34 -4.39 9.90
C ASN A 115 -14.18 -4.36 8.63
N LEU A 116 -14.07 -5.43 7.85
CA LEU A 116 -14.89 -5.68 6.67
C LEU A 116 -15.79 -6.87 6.91
N VAL A 117 -16.96 -6.85 6.27
CA VAL A 117 -17.82 -8.01 6.14
C VAL A 117 -17.52 -8.61 4.77
N TRP A 118 -17.07 -9.85 4.78
CA TRP A 118 -16.78 -10.60 3.56
C TRP A 118 -18.00 -11.39 3.14
N GLY A 119 -18.25 -11.46 1.83
CA GLY A 119 -19.27 -12.33 1.26
C GLY A 119 -18.82 -12.76 -0.14
N ASP A 120 -19.14 -14.02 -0.49
CA ASP A 120 -19.03 -14.48 -1.86
C ASP A 120 -20.13 -13.81 -2.69
N GLU A 121 -19.84 -13.53 -3.95
CA GLU A 121 -20.80 -12.93 -4.91
C GLU A 121 -21.30 -11.52 -4.55
N VAL A 122 -20.49 -10.71 -3.87
CA VAL A 122 -20.81 -9.31 -3.63
C VAL A 122 -20.40 -8.48 -4.85
N TYR A 123 -21.36 -7.84 -5.49
CA TYR A 123 -21.11 -6.85 -6.54
C TYR A 123 -21.08 -5.46 -5.95
N GLU A 124 -19.91 -4.83 -5.96
CA GLU A 124 -19.74 -3.45 -5.53
C GLU A 124 -19.73 -2.51 -6.73
N ARG A 125 -20.47 -1.42 -6.62
CA ARG A 125 -20.36 -0.31 -7.56
C ARG A 125 -19.46 0.76 -6.95
N ILE A 126 -18.28 0.92 -7.52
CA ILE A 126 -17.34 1.96 -7.08
C ILE A 126 -17.75 3.29 -7.72
N PHE A 127 -18.01 4.29 -6.91
CA PHE A 127 -18.18 5.67 -7.34
C PHE A 127 -16.89 6.42 -6.99
N THR A 128 -16.11 6.78 -7.99
CA THR A 128 -14.95 7.63 -7.79
C THR A 128 -15.42 9.08 -7.76
N LEU A 129 -15.34 9.72 -6.61
CA LEU A 129 -15.56 11.16 -6.48
C LEU A 129 -14.23 11.86 -6.76
N VAL A 130 -14.02 12.25 -8.00
CA VAL A 130 -12.80 13.00 -8.38
C VAL A 130 -13.21 14.44 -8.64
N ARG A 131 -12.46 15.40 -8.10
CA ARG A 131 -12.59 16.79 -8.51
C ARG A 131 -12.12 16.91 -9.96
N SER A 132 -12.89 17.61 -10.77
CA SER A 132 -12.68 17.73 -12.22
C SER A 132 -11.34 18.38 -12.63
N ASP A 133 -10.62 18.96 -11.71
CA ASP A 133 -9.44 19.77 -11.99
C ASP A 133 -8.10 19.04 -11.76
N ASP A 134 -8.14 17.82 -11.18
CA ASP A 134 -6.94 17.06 -10.77
C ASP A 134 -6.78 15.71 -11.49
N ILE A 135 -7.41 15.50 -12.64
CA ILE A 135 -7.59 14.14 -13.17
C ILE A 135 -6.52 13.72 -14.17
N LEU A 136 -5.70 12.77 -13.78
CA LEU A 136 -5.29 11.68 -14.66
C LEU A 136 -6.55 10.91 -15.11
N PRO A 137 -6.67 10.50 -16.37
CA PRO A 137 -7.89 9.87 -16.85
C PRO A 137 -8.22 8.63 -16.00
N ALA A 138 -9.43 8.59 -15.45
CA ALA A 138 -9.94 7.55 -14.54
C ALA A 138 -9.76 6.11 -15.09
N ARG A 139 -9.54 5.95 -16.36
CA ARG A 139 -9.22 4.72 -17.05
C ARG A 139 -7.92 4.09 -16.58
N ASP A 140 -6.87 4.90 -16.36
CA ASP A 140 -5.54 4.40 -16.02
C ASP A 140 -5.45 3.94 -14.56
N ILE A 141 -6.19 4.60 -13.67
CA ILE A 141 -6.26 4.22 -12.24
C ILE A 141 -7.10 2.94 -12.08
N GLN A 142 -8.21 2.83 -12.79
CA GLN A 142 -9.08 1.65 -12.73
C GLN A 142 -8.38 0.42 -13.31
N ASP A 143 -7.67 0.56 -14.42
CA ASP A 143 -6.92 -0.52 -15.04
C ASP A 143 -5.74 -0.97 -14.19
N ALA A 144 -5.02 -0.05 -13.54
CA ALA A 144 -3.93 -0.39 -12.61
C ALA A 144 -4.44 -1.09 -11.35
N CYS A 145 -5.50 -0.59 -10.71
CA CYS A 145 -6.11 -1.21 -9.54
C CYS A 145 -6.71 -2.58 -9.86
N CYS A 146 -7.45 -2.70 -10.96
CA CYS A 146 -8.03 -3.97 -11.40
C CYS A 146 -6.95 -4.99 -11.77
N HIS A 147 -5.83 -4.57 -12.36
CA HIS A 147 -4.75 -5.47 -12.73
C HIS A 147 -4.01 -6.04 -11.51
N ILE A 148 -3.79 -5.22 -10.49
CA ILE A 148 -3.21 -5.66 -9.21
C ILE A 148 -4.16 -6.63 -8.49
N ILE A 149 -5.44 -6.31 -8.39
CA ILE A 149 -6.45 -7.14 -7.74
C ILE A 149 -6.66 -8.45 -8.53
N TYR A 150 -6.76 -8.39 -9.85
CA TYR A 150 -6.95 -9.56 -10.70
C TYR A 150 -5.77 -10.55 -10.61
N LYS A 151 -4.52 -10.07 -10.62
CA LYS A 151 -3.34 -10.94 -10.45
C LYS A 151 -3.27 -11.57 -9.06
N MET A 152 -3.74 -10.88 -8.03
CA MET A 152 -3.78 -11.43 -6.67
C MET A 152 -4.89 -12.48 -6.49
N CYS A 153 -6.01 -12.34 -7.21
CA CYS A 153 -7.15 -13.26 -7.10
C CYS A 153 -7.08 -14.43 -8.08
N SER A 154 -6.45 -14.28 -9.24
CA SER A 154 -6.38 -15.32 -10.27
C SER A 154 -5.31 -16.40 -10.03
N GLY A 155 -4.49 -16.25 -9.00
CA GLY A 155 -3.53 -17.29 -8.55
C GLY A 155 -4.15 -18.47 -7.79
N GLN A 156 -5.46 -18.47 -7.57
CA GLN A 156 -6.19 -19.61 -6.98
C GLN A 156 -7.02 -20.33 -8.04
N GLY A 157 -6.33 -21.05 -8.92
CA GLY A 157 -7.04 -21.83 -9.91
C GLY A 157 -6.10 -22.73 -10.71
N ASN A 158 -5.60 -23.76 -10.05
CA ASN A 158 -5.40 -25.11 -10.59
C ASN A 158 -4.99 -26.05 -9.46
#